data_9852a0cfc6b49e3312c79d7d299f2fb1
#
_entry.id   9852a0cfc6b49e3312c79d7d299f2fb1
#
_cell.length_a   1.000
_cell.length_b   1.000
_cell.length_c   1.000
_cell.angle_alpha   90.00
_cell.angle_beta   90.00
_cell.angle_gamma   90.00
#
_symmetry.space_group_name_H-M   'P 1'
#
loop_
_entity.id
_entity.type
_entity.pdbx_description
1 polymer ?
#
loop_
_entity_poly.entity_id
_entity_poly.type
_entity_poly.pdbx_seq_one_letter_code
_entity_poly.pdbx_strand_id
1 'polypeptide(L)'
;CAQGLSLHLGKRQIIDNVSVALRGGEMTALIGPNGAGKSTLLRLLTGYLTPDSGTRHLAGKPLEAWSPEALSRRRAVMLQRTALQADWTVETVIAMGRSPWGATADPAVLAAVMAVTGCDGLAGRRYPGLSGGEQQRVQLARCLAQLWRDGAPQGWLFLDEPTSALDLYYQQHLL
;
A
#
# COMPACT_ATOMS: atom_id res chain seq x y z
N CYS A 1 -1.79 -2.84 15.64
CA CYS A 1 -2.62 -4.01 15.96
C CYS A 1 -4.11 -3.66 15.88
N ALA A 2 -4.93 -4.68 15.71
CA ALA A 2 -6.37 -4.57 15.71
C ALA A 2 -6.94 -5.67 16.62
N GLN A 3 -8.00 -5.35 17.35
CA GLN A 3 -8.64 -6.26 18.29
C GLN A 3 -10.14 -6.25 18.15
N GLY A 4 -10.74 -7.44 18.01
CA GLY A 4 -12.18 -7.63 18.03
C GLY A 4 -12.93 -6.90 16.92
N LEU A 5 -12.34 -6.76 15.73
CA LEU A 5 -12.97 -6.07 14.61
C LEU A 5 -14.18 -6.83 14.12
N SER A 6 -15.31 -6.14 14.01
CA SER A 6 -16.52 -6.65 13.38
C SER A 6 -17.11 -5.61 12.44
N LEU A 7 -17.63 -6.06 11.32
CA LEU A 7 -18.24 -5.21 10.30
C LEU A 7 -19.38 -5.93 9.58
N HIS A 8 -20.51 -5.23 9.47
CA HIS A 8 -21.63 -5.61 8.62
C HIS A 8 -21.70 -4.70 7.40
N LEU A 9 -21.99 -5.28 6.25
CA LEU A 9 -22.40 -4.56 5.05
C LEU A 9 -23.86 -4.94 4.74
N GLY A 10 -24.75 -4.02 5.02
CA GLY A 10 -26.19 -4.30 5.01
C GLY A 10 -26.57 -5.32 6.10
N LYS A 11 -27.22 -6.41 5.70
CA LYS A 11 -27.62 -7.49 6.61
C LYS A 11 -26.55 -8.58 6.80
N ARG A 12 -25.45 -8.51 6.04
CA ARG A 12 -24.40 -9.53 6.05
C ARG A 12 -23.23 -9.10 6.91
N GLN A 13 -22.87 -9.93 7.86
CA GLN A 13 -21.62 -9.77 8.59
C GLN A 13 -20.47 -10.27 7.72
N ILE A 14 -19.55 -9.37 7.41
CA ILE A 14 -18.37 -9.65 6.57
C ILE A 14 -17.15 -9.98 7.43
N ILE A 15 -16.98 -9.25 8.52
CA ILE A 15 -15.89 -9.44 9.50
C ILE A 15 -16.51 -9.68 10.85
N ASP A 16 -16.06 -10.75 11.51
CA ASP A 16 -16.60 -11.19 12.81
C ASP A 16 -15.46 -11.41 13.80
N ASN A 17 -15.35 -10.49 14.76
CA ASN A 17 -14.43 -10.55 15.89
C ASN A 17 -12.99 -10.90 15.50
N VAL A 18 -12.45 -10.22 14.48
CA VAL A 18 -11.10 -10.49 13.98
C VAL A 18 -10.07 -9.64 14.73
N SER A 19 -9.00 -10.30 15.20
CA SER A 19 -7.87 -9.64 15.84
C SER A 19 -6.59 -9.97 15.07
N VAL A 20 -5.77 -8.94 14.81
CA VAL A 20 -4.51 -9.05 14.06
C VAL A 20 -3.45 -8.19 14.71
N ALA A 21 -2.25 -8.75 14.87
CA ALA A 21 -1.06 -8.02 15.28
C ALA A 21 -0.03 -8.09 14.15
N LEU A 22 0.37 -6.93 13.63
CA LEU A 22 1.44 -6.80 12.66
C LEU A 22 2.67 -6.23 13.36
N ARG A 23 3.82 -6.83 13.15
CA ARG A 23 5.09 -6.41 13.75
C ARG A 23 5.99 -5.76 12.72
N GLY A 24 6.80 -4.80 13.17
CA GLY A 24 7.81 -4.20 12.33
C GLY A 24 8.85 -5.22 11.87
N GLY A 25 9.27 -5.12 10.61
CA GLY A 25 10.25 -6.03 10.02
C GLY A 25 9.70 -7.40 9.64
N GLU A 26 8.40 -7.63 9.77
CA GLU A 26 7.78 -8.90 9.41
C GLU A 26 6.84 -8.73 8.21
N MET A 27 6.80 -9.76 7.37
CA MET A 27 5.81 -9.90 6.31
C MET A 27 4.70 -10.83 6.79
N THR A 28 3.47 -10.37 6.72
CA THR A 28 2.28 -11.16 7.06
C THR A 28 1.44 -11.38 5.82
N ALA A 29 1.13 -12.64 5.51
CA ALA A 29 0.23 -13.00 4.42
C ALA A 29 -1.17 -13.31 4.94
N LEU A 30 -2.18 -12.67 4.32
CA LEU A 30 -3.58 -12.96 4.55
C LEU A 30 -4.07 -13.91 3.46
N ILE A 31 -4.34 -15.15 3.84
CA ILE A 31 -4.71 -16.22 2.91
C ILE A 31 -6.17 -16.61 3.14
N GLY A 32 -6.87 -16.89 2.06
CA GLY A 32 -8.25 -17.35 2.09
C GLY A 32 -8.89 -17.32 0.71
N PRO A 33 -10.07 -17.94 0.54
CA PRO A 33 -10.78 -17.91 -0.73
C PRO A 33 -11.27 -16.52 -1.08
N ASN A 34 -11.52 -16.28 -2.37
CA ASN A 34 -12.16 -15.05 -2.84
C ASN A 34 -13.54 -14.91 -2.18
N GLY A 35 -13.87 -13.69 -1.73
CA GLY A 35 -15.12 -13.42 -1.03
C GLY A 35 -15.12 -13.74 0.47
N ALA A 36 -13.98 -14.15 1.04
CA ALA A 36 -13.83 -14.36 2.49
C ALA A 36 -13.71 -13.08 3.32
N GLY A 37 -13.70 -11.89 2.68
CA GLY A 37 -13.58 -10.61 3.35
C GLY A 37 -12.14 -10.09 3.48
N LYS A 38 -11.16 -10.64 2.76
CA LYS A 38 -9.76 -10.21 2.82
C LYS A 38 -9.57 -8.74 2.47
N SER A 39 -10.12 -8.28 1.34
CA SER A 39 -10.04 -6.87 0.93
C SER A 39 -10.76 -5.95 1.91
N THR A 40 -11.88 -6.39 2.47
CA THR A 40 -12.61 -5.65 3.51
C THR A 40 -11.78 -5.51 4.78
N LEU A 41 -11.13 -6.58 5.22
CA LEU A 41 -10.22 -6.54 6.37
C LEU A 41 -9.05 -5.59 6.13
N LEU A 42 -8.42 -5.62 4.95
CA LEU A 42 -7.37 -4.67 4.59
C LEU A 42 -7.85 -3.22 4.66
N ARG A 43 -9.06 -2.93 4.18
CA ARG A 43 -9.64 -1.59 4.26
C ARG A 43 -9.93 -1.15 5.70
N LEU A 44 -10.31 -2.07 6.57
CA LEU A 44 -10.45 -1.80 8.00
C LEU A 44 -9.10 -1.51 8.65
N LEU A 45 -8.08 -2.33 8.38
CA LEU A 45 -6.75 -2.18 8.96
C LEU A 45 -6.04 -0.89 8.49
N THR A 46 -6.35 -0.43 7.30
CA THR A 46 -5.74 0.75 6.69
C THR A 46 -6.48 2.05 6.96
N GLY A 47 -7.69 1.98 7.52
CA GLY A 47 -8.49 3.14 7.84
C GLY A 47 -9.46 3.61 6.75
N TYR A 48 -9.56 2.91 5.63
CA TYR A 48 -10.54 3.23 4.58
C TYR A 48 -11.98 2.87 4.96
N LEU A 49 -12.16 1.90 5.85
CA LEU A 49 -13.44 1.56 6.43
C LEU A 49 -13.37 1.69 7.94
N THR A 50 -14.50 2.03 8.56
CA THR A 50 -14.68 2.07 10.00
C THR A 50 -15.40 0.81 10.46
N PRO A 51 -14.90 0.06 11.45
CA PRO A 51 -15.59 -1.12 11.98
C PRO A 51 -16.81 -0.74 12.78
N ASP A 52 -17.79 -1.66 12.90
CA ASP A 52 -18.93 -1.49 13.80
C ASP A 52 -18.48 -1.61 15.25
N SER A 53 -17.50 -2.46 15.52
CA SER A 53 -16.90 -2.65 16.83
C SER A 53 -15.43 -3.07 16.71
N GLY A 54 -14.72 -2.99 17.83
CA GLY A 54 -13.30 -3.28 17.91
C GLY A 54 -12.42 -2.04 17.85
N THR A 55 -11.11 -2.24 18.02
CA THR A 55 -10.12 -1.17 18.09
C THR A 55 -8.98 -1.40 17.12
N ARG A 56 -8.36 -0.31 16.64
CA ARG A 56 -7.22 -0.34 15.72
C ARG A 56 -6.16 0.65 16.19
N HIS A 57 -4.91 0.18 16.25
CA HIS A 57 -3.77 1.00 16.65
C HIS A 57 -2.65 0.87 15.60
N LEU A 58 -2.05 1.98 15.25
CA LEU A 58 -0.84 2.08 14.44
C LEU A 58 0.23 2.75 15.27
N ALA A 59 1.39 2.10 15.42
CA ALA A 59 2.49 2.61 16.26
C ALA A 59 2.04 3.01 17.68
N GLY A 60 1.17 2.20 18.29
CA GLY A 60 0.65 2.43 19.66
C GLY A 60 -0.41 3.53 19.79
N LYS A 61 -0.78 4.17 18.70
CA LYS A 61 -1.78 5.25 18.68
C LYS A 61 -3.06 4.80 17.98
N PRO A 62 -4.25 5.07 18.53
CA PRO A 62 -5.50 4.74 17.86
C PRO A 62 -5.54 5.30 16.44
N LEU A 63 -6.06 4.51 15.50
CA LEU A 63 -6.09 4.91 14.09
C LEU A 63 -6.89 6.19 13.88
N GLU A 64 -7.96 6.37 14.63
CA GLU A 64 -8.84 7.54 14.62
C GLU A 64 -8.17 8.81 15.14
N ALA A 65 -7.09 8.67 15.91
CA ALA A 65 -6.32 9.80 16.44
C ALA A 65 -5.24 10.32 15.46
N TRP A 66 -4.98 9.60 14.37
CA TRP A 66 -4.09 10.05 13.32
C TRP A 66 -4.81 11.03 12.40
N SER A 67 -4.16 12.15 12.05
CA SER A 67 -4.63 12.97 10.93
C SER A 67 -4.45 12.18 9.62
N PRO A 68 -5.29 12.40 8.60
CA PRO A 68 -5.15 11.73 7.30
C PRO A 68 -3.75 11.90 6.69
N GLU A 69 -3.19 13.08 6.82
CA GLU A 69 -1.85 13.40 6.30
C GLU A 69 -0.74 12.63 7.05
N ALA A 70 -0.75 12.65 8.37
CA ALA A 70 0.22 11.93 9.19
C ALA A 70 0.12 10.41 8.97
N LEU A 71 -1.09 9.87 8.83
CA LEU A 71 -1.33 8.48 8.53
C LEU A 71 -0.79 8.10 7.15
N SER A 72 -0.96 8.96 6.14
CA SER A 72 -0.45 8.75 4.78
C SER A 72 1.08 8.62 4.72
N ARG A 73 1.79 9.23 5.66
CA ARG A 73 3.25 9.12 5.76
C ARG A 73 3.71 7.82 6.44
N ARG A 74 2.81 7.08 7.04
CA ARG A 74 3.09 5.87 7.82
C ARG A 74 2.54 4.59 7.21
N ARG A 75 1.54 4.72 6.37
CA ARG A 75 0.81 3.59 5.80
C ARG A 75 0.53 3.86 4.33
N ALA A 76 0.93 2.93 3.47
CA ALA A 76 0.59 2.92 2.05
C ALA A 76 -0.18 1.65 1.69
N VAL A 77 -1.07 1.77 0.71
CA VAL A 77 -1.90 0.67 0.24
C VAL A 77 -1.75 0.55 -1.27
N MET A 78 -1.36 -0.63 -1.72
CA MET A 78 -1.36 -0.99 -3.13
C MET A 78 -2.60 -1.81 -3.43
N LEU A 79 -3.53 -1.23 -4.19
CA LEU A 79 -4.76 -1.90 -4.60
C LEU A 79 -4.49 -2.84 -5.78
N GLN A 80 -5.27 -3.92 -5.86
CA GLN A 80 -5.20 -4.92 -6.93
C GLN A 80 -5.32 -4.32 -8.34
N ARG A 81 -6.17 -3.32 -8.51
CA ARG A 81 -6.35 -2.59 -9.77
C ARG A 81 -6.33 -1.10 -9.52
N THR A 82 -5.36 -0.44 -10.09
CA THR A 82 -5.34 1.02 -10.16
C THR A 82 -5.53 1.41 -11.62
N ALA A 83 -6.77 1.76 -11.97
CA ALA A 83 -7.06 2.31 -13.29
C ALA A 83 -6.62 3.76 -13.33
N LEU A 84 -5.38 3.99 -13.74
CA LEU A 84 -4.93 5.32 -14.13
C LEU A 84 -5.27 5.51 -15.62
N GLN A 85 -6.27 6.33 -15.89
CA GLN A 85 -6.71 6.64 -17.26
C GLN A 85 -5.92 7.78 -17.92
N ALA A 86 -5.09 8.47 -17.15
CA ALA A 86 -4.30 9.58 -17.66
C ALA A 86 -2.97 9.11 -18.27
N ASP A 87 -2.56 9.80 -19.34
CA ASP A 87 -1.32 9.53 -20.06
C ASP A 87 -0.12 10.17 -19.34
N TRP A 88 0.20 9.69 -18.15
CA TRP A 88 1.32 10.16 -17.34
C TRP A 88 2.58 9.33 -17.55
N THR A 89 3.74 9.97 -17.35
CA THR A 89 5.03 9.27 -17.32
C THR A 89 5.17 8.46 -16.04
N VAL A 90 6.05 7.46 -16.06
CA VAL A 90 6.38 6.63 -14.90
C VAL A 90 6.81 7.50 -13.72
N GLU A 91 7.67 8.48 -13.95
CA GLU A 91 8.17 9.40 -12.91
C GLU A 91 7.04 10.21 -12.29
N THR A 92 6.10 10.66 -13.09
CA THR A 92 4.93 11.40 -12.59
C THR A 92 4.06 10.53 -11.70
N VAL A 93 3.81 9.29 -12.08
CA VAL A 93 3.03 8.34 -11.27
C VAL A 93 3.71 8.07 -9.92
N ILE A 94 5.02 7.82 -9.93
CA ILE A 94 5.79 7.57 -8.70
C ILE A 94 5.82 8.83 -7.81
N ALA A 95 5.98 10.00 -8.42
CA ALA A 95 6.00 11.28 -7.71
C ALA A 95 4.69 11.58 -6.95
N MET A 96 3.56 11.06 -7.42
CA MET A 96 2.27 11.18 -6.71
C MET A 96 2.33 10.59 -5.29
N GLY A 97 3.16 9.58 -5.07
CA GLY A 97 3.38 9.01 -3.75
C GLY A 97 3.98 10.01 -2.75
N ARG A 98 4.64 11.05 -3.23
CA ARG A 98 5.23 12.09 -2.38
C ARG A 98 4.25 13.18 -1.94
N SER A 99 3.02 13.18 -2.41
CA SER A 99 2.04 14.22 -2.06
C SER A 99 1.86 14.47 -0.55
N PRO A 100 1.92 13.48 0.35
CA PRO A 100 1.87 13.72 1.80
C PRO A 100 3.08 14.49 2.36
N TRP A 101 4.16 14.63 1.59
CA TRP A 101 5.43 15.26 1.99
C TRP A 101 5.63 16.66 1.41
N GLY A 102 4.71 17.11 0.56
CA GLY A 102 4.78 18.44 -0.05
C GLY A 102 4.46 18.44 -1.55
N ALA A 103 4.37 19.62 -2.12
CA ALA A 103 3.94 19.81 -3.51
C ALA A 103 4.99 19.40 -4.55
N THR A 104 6.27 19.36 -4.18
CA THR A 104 7.37 19.04 -5.10
C THR A 104 8.06 17.76 -4.65
N ALA A 105 8.09 16.76 -5.55
CA ALA A 105 8.80 15.54 -5.29
C ALA A 105 10.32 15.73 -5.36
N ASP A 106 11.05 15.21 -4.38
CA ASP A 106 12.51 15.22 -4.37
C ASP A 106 13.05 14.26 -5.44
N PRO A 107 13.83 14.75 -6.43
CA PRO A 107 14.41 13.90 -7.47
C PRO A 107 15.31 12.78 -6.93
N ALA A 108 16.00 13.01 -5.82
CA ALA A 108 16.85 11.99 -5.19
C ALA A 108 16.02 10.84 -4.61
N VAL A 109 14.87 11.12 -4.02
CA VAL A 109 13.93 10.10 -3.55
C VAL A 109 13.38 9.30 -4.71
N LEU A 110 12.96 9.96 -5.79
CA LEU A 110 12.43 9.28 -6.98
C LEU A 110 13.47 8.34 -7.60
N ALA A 111 14.71 8.79 -7.75
CA ALA A 111 15.80 7.97 -8.29
C ALA A 111 16.08 6.75 -7.41
N ALA A 112 16.14 6.93 -6.09
CA ALA A 112 16.37 5.84 -5.14
C ALA A 112 15.23 4.81 -5.17
N VAL A 113 13.98 5.26 -5.19
CA VAL A 113 12.80 4.38 -5.25
C VAL A 113 12.77 3.62 -6.57
N MET A 114 13.04 4.28 -7.69
CA MET A 114 13.07 3.63 -9.00
C MET A 114 14.17 2.56 -9.08
N ALA A 115 15.34 2.82 -8.52
CA ALA A 115 16.42 1.85 -8.47
C ALA A 115 16.04 0.60 -7.66
N VAL A 116 15.48 0.78 -6.46
CA VAL A 116 15.06 -0.32 -5.57
C VAL A 116 13.96 -1.19 -6.19
N THR A 117 13.06 -0.58 -6.96
CA THR A 117 11.91 -1.28 -7.57
C THR A 117 12.19 -1.79 -8.99
N GLY A 118 13.37 -1.55 -9.52
CA GLY A 118 13.70 -1.92 -10.91
C GLY A 118 12.90 -1.13 -11.96
N CYS A 119 12.51 0.10 -11.62
CA CYS A 119 11.77 1.00 -12.51
C CYS A 119 12.68 1.98 -13.27
N ASP A 120 13.97 2.00 -13.00
CA ASP A 120 14.95 2.86 -13.69
C ASP A 120 14.97 2.62 -15.21
N GLY A 121 14.83 1.37 -15.66
CA GLY A 121 14.68 1.02 -17.07
C GLY A 121 13.36 1.46 -17.71
N LEU A 122 12.40 1.95 -16.92
CA LEU A 122 11.11 2.45 -17.39
C LEU A 122 11.03 3.99 -17.44
N ALA A 123 12.12 4.67 -17.11
CA ALA A 123 12.18 6.12 -17.10
C ALA A 123 11.76 6.71 -18.47
N GLY A 124 10.96 7.77 -18.43
CA GLY A 124 10.42 8.46 -19.61
C GLY A 124 9.28 7.72 -20.32
N ARG A 125 8.98 6.48 -19.97
CA ARG A 125 7.86 5.74 -20.59
C ARG A 125 6.51 6.22 -20.06
N ARG A 126 5.50 6.05 -20.89
CA ARG A 126 4.10 6.37 -20.54
C ARG A 126 3.48 5.17 -19.80
N TYR A 127 2.84 5.43 -18.66
CA TYR A 127 2.24 4.42 -17.80
C TYR A 127 1.22 3.52 -18.53
N PRO A 128 0.29 4.04 -19.36
CA PRO A 128 -0.68 3.20 -20.05
C PRO A 128 -0.06 2.20 -21.04
N GLY A 129 1.14 2.49 -21.55
CA GLY A 129 1.86 1.63 -22.48
C GLY A 129 2.68 0.52 -21.83
N LEU A 130 2.71 0.45 -20.50
CA LEU A 130 3.44 -0.56 -19.76
C LEU A 130 2.69 -1.90 -19.74
N SER A 131 3.43 -3.00 -19.62
CA SER A 131 2.84 -4.31 -19.30
C SER A 131 2.18 -4.30 -17.92
N GLY A 132 1.30 -5.26 -17.65
CA GLY A 132 0.65 -5.39 -16.34
C GLY A 132 1.65 -5.50 -15.18
N GLY A 133 2.70 -6.29 -15.36
CA GLY A 133 3.77 -6.43 -14.37
C GLY A 133 4.59 -5.15 -14.18
N GLU A 134 4.89 -4.45 -15.26
CA GLU A 134 5.56 -3.15 -15.20
C GLU A 134 4.71 -2.10 -14.48
N GLN A 135 3.40 -2.04 -14.78
CA GLN A 135 2.47 -1.15 -14.09
C GLN A 135 2.43 -1.44 -12.58
N GLN A 136 2.45 -2.70 -12.18
CA GLN A 136 2.48 -3.07 -10.77
C GLN A 136 3.77 -2.66 -10.07
N ARG A 137 4.92 -2.82 -10.73
CA ARG A 137 6.19 -2.33 -10.19
C ARG A 137 6.18 -0.81 -9.99
N VAL A 138 5.61 -0.07 -10.92
CA VAL A 138 5.44 1.38 -10.81
C VAL A 138 4.51 1.74 -9.65
N GLN A 139 3.40 1.03 -9.46
CA GLN A 139 2.49 1.25 -8.33
C GLN A 139 3.17 0.94 -6.98
N LEU A 140 3.98 -0.11 -6.92
CA LEU A 140 4.78 -0.37 -5.72
C LEU A 140 5.79 0.75 -5.47
N ALA A 141 6.48 1.22 -6.52
CA ALA A 141 7.41 2.34 -6.41
C ALA A 141 6.70 3.59 -5.86
N ARG A 142 5.49 3.87 -6.31
CA ARG A 142 4.65 4.95 -5.77
C ARG A 142 4.37 4.76 -4.28
N CYS A 143 4.02 3.56 -3.85
CA CYS A 143 3.78 3.26 -2.44
C CYS A 143 5.05 3.41 -1.58
N LEU A 144 6.20 2.94 -2.08
CA LEU A 144 7.48 3.11 -1.39
C LEU A 144 7.91 4.58 -1.35
N ALA A 145 7.66 5.35 -2.40
CA ALA A 145 7.89 6.80 -2.39
C ALA A 145 7.06 7.50 -1.29
N GLN A 146 5.83 7.07 -1.08
CA GLN A 146 4.96 7.57 0.00
C GLN A 146 5.55 7.30 1.39
N LEU A 147 6.21 6.17 1.58
CA LEU A 147 6.80 5.75 2.87
C LEU A 147 8.27 6.13 3.00
N TRP A 148 8.89 6.70 1.95
CA TRP A 148 10.32 6.97 1.93
C TRP A 148 10.70 8.12 2.84
N ARG A 149 11.59 7.82 3.79
CA ARG A 149 12.12 8.77 4.75
C ARG A 149 13.53 8.35 5.17
N ASP A 150 14.44 9.31 5.26
CA ASP A 150 15.82 9.07 5.71
C ASP A 150 16.55 7.97 4.93
N GLY A 151 16.32 7.94 3.61
CA GLY A 151 17.00 7.01 2.70
C GLY A 151 16.39 5.60 2.59
N ALA A 152 15.26 5.34 3.24
CA ALA A 152 14.59 4.05 3.21
C ALA A 152 13.06 4.16 3.35
N PRO A 153 12.29 3.17 2.86
CA PRO A 153 10.87 3.10 3.18
C PRO A 153 10.66 2.77 4.65
N GLN A 154 9.78 3.49 5.32
CA GLN A 154 9.48 3.31 6.75
C GLN A 154 7.98 3.35 6.99
N GLY A 155 7.44 2.34 7.67
CA GLY A 155 6.02 2.25 7.97
C GLY A 155 5.42 0.92 7.55
N TRP A 156 4.16 0.93 7.19
CA TRP A 156 3.39 -0.26 6.83
C TRP A 156 2.92 -0.19 5.39
N LEU A 157 3.23 -1.24 4.64
CA LEU A 157 2.78 -1.44 3.28
C LEU A 157 1.75 -2.57 3.25
N PHE A 158 0.58 -2.27 2.72
CA PHE A 158 -0.50 -3.23 2.52
C PHE A 158 -0.68 -3.49 1.03
N LEU A 159 -0.62 -4.77 0.66
CA LEU A 159 -0.79 -5.22 -0.72
C LEU A 159 -2.08 -6.03 -0.84
N ASP A 160 -2.98 -5.62 -1.73
CA ASP A 160 -4.21 -6.34 -2.03
C ASP A 160 -4.03 -7.13 -3.32
N GLU A 161 -3.92 -8.47 -3.20
CA GLU A 161 -3.73 -9.43 -4.29
C GLU A 161 -2.63 -9.01 -5.31
N PRO A 162 -1.35 -8.97 -4.90
CA PRO A 162 -0.27 -8.77 -5.86
C PRO A 162 -0.30 -9.92 -6.86
N THR A 163 -0.14 -9.63 -8.17
CA THR A 163 -0.09 -10.69 -9.18
C THR A 163 1.21 -11.48 -9.11
N SER A 164 1.18 -12.69 -9.72
CA SER A 164 2.34 -13.61 -9.79
C SER A 164 3.62 -12.98 -10.34
N ALA A 165 3.54 -11.93 -11.16
CA ALA A 165 4.70 -11.21 -11.68
C ALA A 165 5.43 -10.39 -10.60
N LEU A 166 4.71 -9.85 -9.64
CA LEU A 166 5.28 -9.19 -8.46
C LEU A 166 5.95 -10.23 -7.54
N ASP A 167 5.30 -11.38 -7.32
CA ASP A 167 5.81 -12.45 -6.46
C ASP A 167 7.17 -12.96 -6.95
N LEU A 168 7.35 -13.15 -8.26
CA LEU A 168 8.61 -13.62 -8.83
C LEU A 168 9.75 -12.62 -8.68
N TYR A 169 9.49 -11.33 -8.82
CA TYR A 169 10.52 -10.30 -8.68
C TYR A 169 10.94 -10.11 -7.21
N TYR A 170 9.98 -10.13 -6.28
CA TYR A 170 10.25 -9.85 -4.87
C TYR A 170 10.70 -11.05 -4.07
N GLN A 171 10.37 -12.27 -4.46
CA GLN A 171 10.97 -13.48 -3.91
C GLN A 171 12.49 -13.51 -4.12
N GLN A 172 13.00 -12.83 -5.14
CA GLN A 172 14.43 -12.77 -5.45
C GLN A 172 15.16 -11.55 -4.86
N HIS A 173 14.47 -10.48 -4.45
CA HIS A 173 15.10 -9.20 -4.14
C HIS A 173 14.74 -8.59 -2.77
N LEU A 174 13.73 -9.10 -2.08
CA LEU A 174 13.29 -8.60 -0.76
C LEU A 174 13.43 -9.62 0.38
N LEU A 175 13.93 -10.82 0.10
CA LEU A 175 14.39 -11.80 1.06
C LEU A 175 15.92 -11.81 1.05
#